data_890478682091316705e8528bde467686
#
_entry.id   890478682091316705e8528bde467686
#
_cell.length_a   1.000
_cell.length_b   1.000
_cell.length_c   1.000
_cell.angle_alpha   90.00
_cell.angle_beta   90.00
_cell.angle_gamma   90.00
#
_symmetry.space_group_name_H-M   'P 1'
#
loop_
_entity.id
_entity.type
_entity.pdbx_description
1 polymer ?
#
loop_
_entity_poly.entity_id
_entity_poly.type
_entity_poly.pdbx_seq_one_letter_code
_entity_poly.pdbx_strand_id
1 'polypeptide(L)'
;MTHTPLRADGRTPSQLRPVSITRGWSGTGEGSVLIEFGNTRVLCVASFTEGVPRWKRDSGEGWVTGEYSMLPRATEQRSSRESVKGKVGGRTQEISRLIGRSLRGIVDVSALGENTIVLDCDVLRADGGTRTAAITGAYVALADAVTWAKEQGILKPSAKVLTDSISAISVGVIDGTPMLDLPYIEDVRAETDMNVVQTGDGRFIEVQGTAEHAPFNRDELNELLDLATLGNARLAEAQKLALEAPLMERVEVRP
;
A
#
# COMPACT_ATOMS: atom_id res chain seq x y z
N MET A 1 -37.89 5.75 -0.15
CA MET A 1 -36.70 5.50 -1.00
C MET A 1 -35.58 6.31 -0.37
N THR A 2 -34.69 5.66 0.35
CA THR A 2 -33.51 6.31 0.95
C THR A 2 -32.57 6.65 -0.21
N HIS A 3 -32.42 7.93 -0.51
CA HIS A 3 -31.41 8.41 -1.45
C HIS A 3 -30.04 8.04 -0.90
N THR A 4 -29.37 7.06 -1.48
CA THR A 4 -27.96 6.82 -1.22
C THR A 4 -27.20 8.06 -1.69
N PRO A 5 -26.46 8.76 -0.84
CA PRO A 5 -25.74 9.97 -1.25
C PRO A 5 -24.70 9.59 -2.31
N LEU A 6 -24.77 10.25 -3.47
CA LEU A 6 -23.75 10.15 -4.49
C LEU A 6 -22.53 10.98 -4.07
N ARG A 7 -21.36 10.36 -4.15
CA ARG A 7 -20.07 11.03 -3.90
C ARG A 7 -19.76 12.05 -5.01
N ALA A 8 -18.83 12.96 -4.76
CA ALA A 8 -18.46 14.03 -5.71
C ALA A 8 -18.03 13.50 -7.09
N ASP A 9 -17.50 12.29 -7.15
CA ASP A 9 -17.08 11.59 -8.37
C ASP A 9 -18.16 10.61 -8.92
N GLY A 10 -19.34 10.60 -8.35
CA GLY A 10 -20.49 9.77 -8.78
C GLY A 10 -20.47 8.33 -8.26
N ARG A 11 -19.48 7.92 -7.45
CA ARG A 11 -19.45 6.59 -6.84
C ARG A 11 -20.50 6.45 -5.73
N THR A 12 -20.87 5.21 -5.45
CA THR A 12 -21.60 4.87 -4.21
C THR A 12 -20.61 4.79 -3.02
N PRO A 13 -21.09 4.85 -1.75
CA PRO A 13 -20.24 4.80 -0.58
C PRO A 13 -19.30 3.57 -0.53
N SER A 14 -19.71 2.42 -1.05
CA SER A 14 -18.94 1.16 -1.03
C SER A 14 -18.12 0.90 -2.29
N GLN A 15 -17.99 1.87 -3.20
CA GLN A 15 -17.22 1.70 -4.44
C GLN A 15 -15.79 2.22 -4.31
N LEU A 16 -14.84 1.45 -4.85
CA LEU A 16 -13.46 1.88 -5.08
C LEU A 16 -13.38 2.87 -6.24
N ARG A 17 -12.35 3.72 -6.25
CA ARG A 17 -11.88 4.34 -7.49
C ARG A 17 -11.38 3.26 -8.46
N PRO A 18 -11.29 3.53 -9.77
CA PRO A 18 -10.58 2.63 -10.68
C PRO A 18 -9.16 2.36 -10.15
N VAL A 19 -8.78 1.09 -10.06
CA VAL A 19 -7.45 0.67 -9.60
C VAL A 19 -6.70 0.11 -10.79
N SER A 20 -5.47 0.55 -11.00
CA SER A 20 -4.59 -0.07 -11.99
C SER A 20 -3.21 -0.37 -11.42
N ILE A 21 -2.62 -1.47 -11.91
CA ILE A 21 -1.31 -1.95 -11.53
C ILE A 21 -0.54 -2.29 -12.80
N THR A 22 0.64 -1.69 -12.98
CA THR A 22 1.55 -1.95 -14.09
C THR A 22 2.89 -2.39 -13.54
N ARG A 23 3.26 -3.67 -13.76
CA ARG A 23 4.54 -4.26 -13.32
C ARG A 23 5.66 -3.94 -14.29
N GLY A 24 6.92 -3.97 -13.82
CA GLY A 24 8.11 -3.71 -14.64
C GLY A 24 8.26 -2.25 -15.07
N TRP A 25 7.52 -1.33 -14.48
CA TRP A 25 7.36 0.04 -14.96
C TRP A 25 8.67 0.85 -15.00
N SER A 26 9.54 0.72 -14.01
CA SER A 26 10.81 1.49 -14.00
C SER A 26 11.89 0.88 -14.88
N GLY A 27 11.77 -0.39 -15.27
CA GLY A 27 12.79 -1.13 -16.00
C GLY A 27 14.09 -1.37 -15.21
N THR A 28 14.14 -0.94 -13.95
CA THR A 28 15.24 -1.13 -13.01
C THR A 28 14.69 -1.62 -11.68
N GLY A 29 15.56 -2.21 -10.84
CA GLY A 29 15.14 -2.87 -9.60
C GLY A 29 14.63 -4.30 -9.87
N GLU A 30 14.64 -5.12 -8.84
CA GLU A 30 14.27 -6.54 -8.91
C GLU A 30 12.75 -6.75 -8.94
N GLY A 31 12.00 -5.71 -8.59
CA GLY A 31 10.55 -5.58 -8.80
C GLY A 31 10.17 -4.12 -8.89
N SER A 32 9.29 -3.75 -9.82
CA SER A 32 8.83 -2.37 -9.93
C SER A 32 7.38 -2.31 -10.40
N VAL A 33 6.62 -1.42 -9.79
CA VAL A 33 5.16 -1.31 -9.99
C VAL A 33 4.75 0.15 -9.99
N LEU A 34 4.00 0.56 -11.00
CA LEU A 34 3.16 1.76 -10.92
C LEU A 34 1.76 1.33 -10.49
N ILE A 35 1.32 1.79 -9.32
CA ILE A 35 -0.04 1.60 -8.84
C ILE A 35 -0.81 2.91 -8.88
N GLU A 36 -2.08 2.83 -9.29
CA GLU A 36 -2.97 3.99 -9.38
C GLU A 36 -4.30 3.68 -8.68
N PHE A 37 -4.73 4.57 -7.79
CA PHE A 37 -6.08 4.61 -7.20
C PHE A 37 -6.76 5.89 -7.71
N GLY A 38 -7.52 5.79 -8.79
CA GLY A 38 -8.02 6.95 -9.51
C GLY A 38 -6.88 7.90 -9.93
N ASN A 39 -6.82 9.08 -9.31
CA ASN A 39 -5.76 10.06 -9.58
C ASN A 39 -4.49 9.86 -8.73
N THR A 40 -4.55 9.13 -7.64
CA THR A 40 -3.36 8.81 -6.84
C THR A 40 -2.46 7.86 -7.61
N ARG A 41 -1.16 8.19 -7.71
CA ARG A 41 -0.14 7.38 -8.40
C ARG A 41 1.07 7.23 -7.52
N VAL A 42 1.49 5.98 -7.32
CA VAL A 42 2.68 5.64 -6.55
C VAL A 42 3.56 4.68 -7.35
N LEU A 43 4.84 5.03 -7.48
CA LEU A 43 5.85 4.12 -7.99
C LEU A 43 6.44 3.36 -6.81
N CYS A 44 6.39 2.03 -6.84
CA CYS A 44 6.98 1.15 -5.84
C CYS A 44 8.08 0.34 -6.50
N VAL A 45 9.30 0.44 -5.99
CA VAL A 45 10.47 -0.30 -6.51
C VAL A 45 11.08 -1.12 -5.40
N ALA A 46 11.32 -2.40 -5.65
CA ALA A 46 12.01 -3.30 -4.74
C ALA A 46 13.46 -3.45 -5.15
N SER A 47 14.37 -3.24 -4.20
CA SER A 47 15.80 -3.49 -4.34
C SER A 47 16.18 -4.69 -3.49
N PHE A 48 16.69 -5.75 -4.12
CA PHE A 48 17.16 -6.95 -3.44
C PHE A 48 18.69 -6.86 -3.24
N THR A 49 19.14 -7.07 -2.00
CA THR A 49 20.57 -7.05 -1.67
C THR A 49 20.92 -8.24 -0.80
N GLU A 50 21.99 -8.97 -1.13
CA GLU A 50 22.54 -10.00 -0.26
C GLU A 50 23.13 -9.38 1.02
N GLY A 51 22.88 -10.04 2.16
CA GLY A 51 23.25 -9.56 3.47
C GLY A 51 22.16 -8.76 4.17
N VAL A 52 22.37 -8.56 5.47
CA VAL A 52 21.43 -7.87 6.37
C VAL A 52 22.13 -6.76 7.15
N PRO A 53 21.38 -5.80 7.72
CA PRO A 53 21.94 -4.77 8.60
C PRO A 53 22.77 -5.36 9.74
N ARG A 54 23.78 -4.63 10.24
CA ARG A 54 24.73 -5.09 11.27
C ARG A 54 24.07 -5.72 12.49
N TRP A 55 22.96 -5.15 12.94
CA TRP A 55 22.22 -5.61 14.12
C TRP A 55 21.47 -6.93 13.91
N LYS A 56 21.38 -7.41 12.66
CA LYS A 56 20.66 -8.65 12.29
C LYS A 56 21.60 -9.75 11.74
N ARG A 57 22.89 -9.48 11.65
CA ARG A 57 23.89 -10.45 11.18
C ARG A 57 23.93 -11.68 12.06
N ASP A 58 24.24 -12.82 11.47
CA ASP A 58 24.33 -14.13 12.13
C ASP A 58 23.01 -14.61 12.77
N SER A 59 21.88 -14.00 12.42
CA SER A 59 20.55 -14.44 12.87
C SER A 59 19.96 -15.53 11.99
N GLY A 60 20.47 -15.71 10.78
CA GLY A 60 19.88 -16.57 9.75
C GLY A 60 18.59 -16.03 9.14
N GLU A 61 18.21 -14.78 9.48
CA GLU A 61 16.96 -14.17 9.05
C GLU A 61 17.20 -12.95 8.16
N GLY A 62 16.34 -12.78 7.18
CA GLY A 62 16.33 -11.63 6.28
C GLY A 62 15.63 -10.39 6.87
N TRP A 63 15.65 -9.32 6.07
CA TRP A 63 15.03 -8.06 6.44
C TRP A 63 14.24 -7.45 5.27
N VAL A 64 13.04 -6.94 5.55
CA VAL A 64 12.24 -6.17 4.60
C VAL A 64 11.91 -4.84 5.25
N THR A 65 12.13 -3.76 4.51
CA THR A 65 11.83 -2.41 4.96
C THR A 65 11.25 -1.58 3.81
N GLY A 66 10.65 -0.44 4.15
CA GLY A 66 10.12 0.47 3.15
C GLY A 66 10.56 1.90 3.41
N GLU A 67 10.73 2.63 2.33
CA GLU A 67 10.89 4.08 2.31
C GLU A 67 9.72 4.71 1.57
N TYR A 68 9.38 5.93 1.94
CA TYR A 68 8.26 6.65 1.35
C TYR A 68 8.66 8.08 1.09
N SER A 69 8.29 8.60 -0.06
CA SER A 69 8.52 9.99 -0.42
C SER A 69 7.40 10.53 -1.30
N MET A 70 7.28 11.84 -1.37
CA MET A 70 6.37 12.52 -2.30
C MET A 70 7.15 13.48 -3.18
N LEU A 71 6.89 13.43 -4.49
CA LEU A 71 7.42 14.46 -5.39
C LEU A 71 6.90 15.85 -4.99
N PRO A 72 7.71 16.92 -5.15
CA PRO A 72 7.28 18.27 -4.82
C PRO A 72 5.97 18.73 -5.46
N ARG A 73 5.68 18.20 -6.65
CA ARG A 73 4.44 18.47 -7.41
C ARG A 73 3.50 17.26 -7.47
N ALA A 74 3.61 16.34 -6.52
CA ALA A 74 2.59 15.31 -6.32
C ALA A 74 1.22 15.92 -5.93
N THR A 75 1.23 17.12 -5.34
CA THR A 75 0.06 17.92 -4.93
C THR A 75 -0.10 19.16 -5.81
N GLU A 76 -1.26 19.81 -5.76
CA GLU A 76 -1.55 21.03 -6.52
C GLU A 76 -0.57 22.17 -6.21
N GLN A 77 -0.24 22.34 -4.93
CA GLN A 77 0.78 23.29 -4.51
C GLN A 77 2.13 22.58 -4.35
N ARG A 78 3.21 23.23 -4.79
CA ARG A 78 4.55 22.68 -4.65
C ARG A 78 4.97 22.59 -3.19
N SER A 79 5.25 21.37 -2.73
CA SER A 79 5.91 21.13 -1.44
C SER A 79 7.45 21.20 -1.58
N SER A 80 8.15 21.47 -0.49
CA SER A 80 9.63 21.42 -0.48
C SER A 80 10.12 19.98 -0.40
N ARG A 81 11.26 19.68 -1.04
CA ARG A 81 11.91 18.37 -0.87
C ARG A 81 12.49 18.23 0.54
N GLU A 82 12.16 17.15 1.22
CA GLU A 82 12.65 16.86 2.58
C GLU A 82 14.17 16.69 2.59
N SER A 83 14.75 16.05 1.55
CA SER A 83 16.20 15.88 1.40
C SER A 83 16.96 17.22 1.38
N VAL A 84 16.37 18.29 0.84
CA VAL A 84 16.98 19.62 0.85
C VAL A 84 16.94 20.26 2.23
N LYS A 85 15.96 19.89 3.05
CA LYS A 85 15.86 20.36 4.44
C LYS A 85 16.80 19.61 5.40
N GLY A 86 17.46 18.53 4.92
CA GLY A 86 18.35 17.70 5.73
C GLY A 86 17.65 16.91 6.83
N LYS A 87 16.31 16.85 6.82
CA LYS A 87 15.51 16.14 7.82
C LYS A 87 14.26 15.56 7.18
N VAL A 88 14.05 14.26 7.38
CA VAL A 88 12.83 13.56 6.99
C VAL A 88 11.69 13.94 7.95
N GLY A 89 10.53 14.27 7.42
CA GLY A 89 9.35 14.66 8.21
C GLY A 89 8.77 13.49 9.01
N GLY A 90 8.09 13.80 10.11
CA GLY A 90 7.46 12.79 10.96
C GLY A 90 6.45 11.92 10.21
N ARG A 91 5.62 12.52 9.33
CA ARG A 91 4.67 11.81 8.48
C ARG A 91 5.38 10.81 7.54
N THR A 92 6.45 11.22 6.90
CA THR A 92 7.23 10.35 6.00
C THR A 92 7.85 9.19 6.75
N GLN A 93 8.42 9.43 7.94
CA GLN A 93 8.95 8.38 8.80
C GLN A 93 7.88 7.41 9.28
N GLU A 94 6.73 7.91 9.68
CA GLU A 94 5.59 7.11 10.12
C GLU A 94 5.12 6.18 9.00
N ILE A 95 4.92 6.70 7.78
CA ILE A 95 4.45 5.92 6.63
C ILE A 95 5.52 4.89 6.19
N SER A 96 6.79 5.26 6.16
CA SER A 96 7.89 4.31 5.86
C SER A 96 7.89 3.12 6.83
N ARG A 97 7.71 3.39 8.12
CA ARG A 97 7.62 2.34 9.15
C ARG A 97 6.38 1.49 9.01
N LEU A 98 5.24 2.09 8.63
CA LEU A 98 3.99 1.41 8.36
C LEU A 98 4.16 0.43 7.19
N ILE A 99 4.71 0.88 6.05
CA ILE A 99 4.97 0.02 4.88
C ILE A 99 5.86 -1.17 5.28
N GLY A 100 7.02 -0.90 5.88
CA GLY A 100 7.95 -1.96 6.29
C GLY A 100 7.33 -2.96 7.27
N ARG A 101 6.57 -2.50 8.26
CA ARG A 101 5.87 -3.38 9.22
C ARG A 101 4.80 -4.22 8.53
N SER A 102 4.02 -3.61 7.65
CA SER A 102 2.98 -4.27 6.90
C SER A 102 3.52 -5.41 6.05
N LEU A 103 4.58 -5.16 5.29
CA LEU A 103 5.22 -6.19 4.46
C LEU A 103 5.84 -7.32 5.29
N ARG A 104 6.49 -7.00 6.42
CA ARG A 104 7.03 -8.04 7.31
C ARG A 104 5.95 -8.96 7.91
N GLY A 105 4.72 -8.50 8.01
CA GLY A 105 3.59 -9.31 8.48
C GLY A 105 3.26 -10.52 7.59
N ILE A 106 3.73 -10.50 6.33
CA ILE A 106 3.47 -11.58 5.37
C ILE A 106 4.76 -12.19 4.81
N VAL A 107 5.92 -11.89 5.42
CA VAL A 107 7.22 -12.42 5.00
C VAL A 107 7.75 -13.39 6.04
N ASP A 108 8.07 -14.61 5.61
CA ASP A 108 8.91 -15.53 6.37
C ASP A 108 10.38 -15.09 6.24
N VAL A 109 10.86 -14.37 7.24
CA VAL A 109 12.22 -13.82 7.25
C VAL A 109 13.28 -14.93 7.30
N SER A 110 12.96 -16.11 7.84
CA SER A 110 13.87 -17.25 7.86
C SER A 110 13.98 -17.86 6.46
N ALA A 111 12.87 -17.95 5.71
CA ALA A 111 12.88 -18.39 4.32
C ALA A 111 13.57 -17.40 3.37
N LEU A 112 13.56 -16.11 3.71
CA LEU A 112 14.32 -15.08 3.00
C LEU A 112 15.85 -15.23 3.22
N GLY A 113 16.26 -15.81 4.36
CA GLY A 113 17.67 -15.90 4.74
C GLY A 113 18.29 -14.52 4.93
N GLU A 114 19.60 -14.43 5.16
CA GLU A 114 20.29 -13.15 5.37
C GLU A 114 20.36 -12.28 4.11
N ASN A 115 19.20 -11.92 3.56
CA ASN A 115 19.01 -11.00 2.46
C ASN A 115 18.15 -9.82 2.89
N THR A 116 18.32 -8.68 2.23
CA THR A 116 17.53 -7.46 2.49
C THR A 116 16.74 -7.08 1.25
N ILE A 117 15.45 -6.73 1.43
CA ILE A 117 14.64 -6.10 0.40
C ILE A 117 14.19 -4.74 0.89
N VAL A 118 14.53 -3.69 0.16
CA VAL A 118 14.09 -2.32 0.42
C VAL A 118 13.03 -1.95 -0.61
N LEU A 119 11.89 -1.46 -0.15
CA LEU A 119 10.79 -0.98 -0.99
C LEU A 119 10.79 0.55 -0.98
N ASP A 120 11.15 1.16 -2.10
CA ASP A 120 11.06 2.60 -2.33
C ASP A 120 9.67 2.92 -2.91
N CYS A 121 8.89 3.74 -2.19
CA CYS A 121 7.53 4.12 -2.58
C CYS A 121 7.47 5.63 -2.80
N ASP A 122 7.53 6.06 -4.08
CA ASP A 122 7.50 7.44 -4.49
C ASP A 122 6.12 7.86 -5.00
N VAL A 123 5.48 8.80 -4.31
CA VAL A 123 4.20 9.36 -4.75
C VAL A 123 4.43 10.35 -5.87
N LEU A 124 3.94 10.00 -7.07
CA LEU A 124 4.01 10.84 -8.27
C LEU A 124 2.85 11.82 -8.33
N ARG A 125 1.66 11.41 -7.88
CA ARG A 125 0.46 12.23 -7.75
C ARG A 125 -0.36 11.79 -6.54
N ALA A 126 -0.77 12.75 -5.71
CA ALA A 126 -1.54 12.52 -4.50
C ALA A 126 -2.97 13.04 -4.65
N ASP A 127 -3.94 12.15 -4.43
CA ASP A 127 -5.38 12.44 -4.39
C ASP A 127 -6.07 11.52 -3.36
N GLY A 128 -5.59 11.54 -2.10
CA GLY A 128 -6.04 10.65 -1.02
C GLY A 128 -5.51 9.21 -1.17
N GLY A 129 -5.36 8.50 -0.05
CA GLY A 129 -4.97 7.08 -0.02
C GLY A 129 -3.52 6.79 -0.48
N THR A 130 -2.58 7.73 -0.35
CA THR A 130 -1.20 7.52 -0.86
C THR A 130 -0.46 6.42 -0.10
N ARG A 131 -0.64 6.31 1.23
CA ARG A 131 -0.02 5.27 2.06
C ARG A 131 -0.61 3.88 1.78
N THR A 132 -1.91 3.80 1.53
CA THR A 132 -2.59 2.54 1.22
C THR A 132 -2.24 2.04 -0.17
N ALA A 133 -2.17 2.93 -1.16
CA ALA A 133 -1.66 2.62 -2.49
C ALA A 133 -0.19 2.17 -2.44
N ALA A 134 0.66 2.83 -1.64
CA ALA A 134 2.06 2.45 -1.46
C ALA A 134 2.20 1.02 -0.90
N ILE A 135 1.45 0.65 0.16
CA ILE A 135 1.49 -0.70 0.73
C ILE A 135 1.02 -1.74 -0.29
N THR A 136 -0.09 -1.45 -0.98
CA THR A 136 -0.71 -2.35 -1.96
C THR A 136 0.22 -2.59 -3.17
N GLY A 137 0.86 -1.53 -3.68
CA GLY A 137 1.83 -1.63 -4.79
C GLY A 137 3.15 -2.25 -4.36
N ALA A 138 3.64 -1.93 -3.16
CA ALA A 138 4.88 -2.48 -2.62
C ALA A 138 4.83 -4.01 -2.46
N TYR A 139 3.67 -4.58 -2.13
CA TYR A 139 3.51 -6.04 -2.12
C TYR A 139 3.76 -6.67 -3.50
N VAL A 140 3.24 -6.09 -4.56
CA VAL A 140 3.42 -6.63 -5.92
C VAL A 140 4.90 -6.50 -6.34
N ALA A 141 5.55 -5.37 -6.04
CA ALA A 141 6.98 -5.20 -6.29
C ALA A 141 7.84 -6.19 -5.47
N LEU A 142 7.48 -6.43 -4.21
CA LEU A 142 8.13 -7.43 -3.35
C LEU A 142 7.99 -8.85 -3.91
N ALA A 143 6.80 -9.21 -4.43
CA ALA A 143 6.55 -10.53 -5.02
C ALA A 143 7.40 -10.74 -6.29
N ASP A 144 7.55 -9.71 -7.12
CA ASP A 144 8.44 -9.75 -8.29
C ASP A 144 9.90 -9.91 -7.87
N ALA A 145 10.37 -9.16 -6.87
CA ALA A 145 11.75 -9.27 -6.38
C ALA A 145 12.06 -10.66 -5.79
N VAL A 146 11.12 -11.26 -5.06
CA VAL A 146 11.27 -12.63 -4.56
C VAL A 146 11.32 -13.64 -5.71
N THR A 147 10.52 -13.45 -6.75
CA THR A 147 10.52 -14.29 -7.95
C THR A 147 11.86 -14.17 -8.67
N TRP A 148 12.31 -12.94 -8.90
CA TRP A 148 13.63 -12.66 -9.50
C TRP A 148 14.77 -13.34 -8.70
N ALA A 149 14.79 -13.23 -7.38
CA ALA A 149 15.83 -13.84 -6.55
C ALA A 149 15.85 -15.39 -6.64
N LYS A 150 14.69 -16.01 -6.85
CA LYS A 150 14.59 -17.45 -7.12
C LYS A 150 15.13 -17.81 -8.51
N GLU A 151 14.85 -17.01 -9.52
CA GLU A 151 15.34 -17.19 -10.89
C GLU A 151 16.86 -17.01 -10.97
N GLN A 152 17.42 -16.10 -10.16
CA GLN A 152 18.89 -15.92 -10.05
C GLN A 152 19.57 -17.01 -9.21
N GLY A 153 18.81 -17.92 -8.58
CA GLY A 153 19.35 -18.97 -7.70
C GLY A 153 19.83 -18.49 -6.33
N ILE A 154 19.57 -17.23 -5.97
CA ILE A 154 19.89 -16.66 -4.65
C ILE A 154 18.97 -17.29 -3.58
N LEU A 155 17.69 -17.41 -3.92
CA LEU A 155 16.71 -18.11 -3.09
C LEU A 155 16.41 -19.49 -3.69
N LYS A 156 16.18 -20.48 -2.83
CA LYS A 156 15.74 -21.80 -3.29
C LYS A 156 14.38 -21.69 -3.98
N PRO A 157 14.13 -22.37 -5.10
CA PRO A 157 12.83 -22.35 -5.77
C PRO A 157 11.66 -22.74 -4.85
N SER A 158 11.90 -23.62 -3.89
CA SER A 158 10.91 -24.08 -2.90
C SER A 158 10.73 -23.15 -1.70
N ALA A 159 11.54 -22.09 -1.57
CA ALA A 159 11.43 -21.14 -0.45
C ALA A 159 10.08 -20.42 -0.49
N LYS A 160 9.32 -20.52 0.59
CA LYS A 160 8.03 -19.81 0.76
C LYS A 160 8.26 -18.52 1.53
N VAL A 161 8.90 -17.55 0.87
CA VAL A 161 9.21 -16.24 1.49
C VAL A 161 7.94 -15.43 1.76
N LEU A 162 6.98 -15.44 0.84
CA LEU A 162 5.68 -14.80 1.04
C LEU A 162 4.70 -15.84 1.59
N THR A 163 4.11 -15.55 2.74
CA THR A 163 3.14 -16.41 3.44
C THR A 163 1.71 -16.09 3.04
N ASP A 164 1.46 -14.86 2.61
CA ASP A 164 0.16 -14.37 2.15
C ASP A 164 0.36 -13.13 1.24
N SER A 165 -0.73 -12.58 0.73
CA SER A 165 -0.76 -11.23 0.15
C SER A 165 -1.10 -10.19 1.22
N ILE A 166 -0.94 -8.91 0.86
CA ILE A 166 -1.30 -7.78 1.72
C ILE A 166 -1.80 -6.62 0.88
N SER A 167 -2.87 -6.00 1.32
CA SER A 167 -3.40 -4.77 0.74
C SER A 167 -3.83 -3.79 1.83
N ALA A 168 -4.01 -2.54 1.45
CA ALA A 168 -4.43 -1.48 2.35
C ALA A 168 -5.41 -0.54 1.66
N ILE A 169 -6.39 -0.06 2.43
CA ILE A 169 -7.39 0.87 1.93
C ILE A 169 -7.74 1.92 2.99
N SER A 170 -8.16 3.12 2.55
CA SER A 170 -8.75 4.12 3.41
C SER A 170 -10.26 3.98 3.46
N VAL A 171 -10.82 4.21 4.63
CA VAL A 171 -12.25 4.34 4.88
C VAL A 171 -12.50 5.52 5.82
N GLY A 172 -13.67 6.10 5.79
CA GLY A 172 -13.98 7.20 6.72
C GLY A 172 -15.45 7.53 6.74
N VAL A 173 -15.83 8.44 7.63
CA VAL A 173 -17.20 8.94 7.74
C VAL A 173 -17.25 10.34 7.14
N ILE A 174 -18.13 10.55 6.17
CA ILE A 174 -18.35 11.81 5.47
C ILE A 174 -19.84 12.16 5.56
N ASP A 175 -20.16 13.29 6.18
CA ASP A 175 -21.54 13.73 6.40
C ASP A 175 -22.41 12.61 7.03
N GLY A 176 -21.86 11.94 8.07
CA GLY A 176 -22.51 10.83 8.77
C GLY A 176 -22.61 9.51 7.97
N THR A 177 -21.97 9.40 6.80
CA THR A 177 -22.04 8.20 5.95
C THR A 177 -20.65 7.54 5.87
N PRO A 178 -20.52 6.24 6.25
CA PRO A 178 -19.29 5.48 6.02
C PRO A 178 -18.98 5.32 4.53
N MET A 179 -17.76 5.62 4.13
CA MET A 179 -17.30 5.60 2.74
C MET A 179 -15.98 4.87 2.57
N LEU A 180 -15.89 4.12 1.48
CA LEU A 180 -14.70 3.38 1.07
C LEU A 180 -13.84 4.21 0.13
N ASP A 181 -12.51 4.15 0.27
CA ASP A 181 -11.52 4.72 -0.65
C ASP A 181 -11.71 6.23 -0.88
N LEU A 182 -11.28 7.02 0.11
CA LEU A 182 -11.46 8.47 0.12
C LEU A 182 -10.49 9.17 -0.84
N PRO A 183 -10.97 9.92 -1.86
CA PRO A 183 -10.15 10.91 -2.55
C PRO A 183 -9.87 12.11 -1.63
N TYR A 184 -8.88 12.91 -1.98
CA TYR A 184 -8.44 14.05 -1.13
C TYR A 184 -9.55 14.99 -0.72
N ILE A 185 -10.49 15.29 -1.62
CA ILE A 185 -11.61 16.19 -1.34
C ILE A 185 -12.58 15.66 -0.25
N GLU A 186 -12.64 14.35 -0.06
CA GLU A 186 -13.41 13.71 1.00
C GLU A 186 -12.56 13.55 2.27
N ASP A 187 -11.31 13.11 2.11
CA ASP A 187 -10.34 12.91 3.20
C ASP A 187 -10.19 14.15 4.10
N VAL A 188 -10.06 15.34 3.49
CA VAL A 188 -9.87 16.61 4.23
C VAL A 188 -11.09 17.07 5.03
N ARG A 189 -12.27 16.49 4.81
CA ARG A 189 -13.50 16.82 5.53
C ARG A 189 -14.09 15.63 6.30
N ALA A 190 -13.35 14.53 6.34
CA ALA A 190 -13.77 13.33 7.02
C ALA A 190 -13.95 13.61 8.53
N GLU A 191 -15.06 13.16 9.09
CA GLU A 191 -15.32 13.15 10.54
C GLU A 191 -14.45 12.09 11.22
N THR A 192 -14.23 10.98 10.51
CA THR A 192 -13.32 9.90 10.89
C THR A 192 -12.54 9.48 9.65
N ASP A 193 -11.23 9.42 9.77
CA ASP A 193 -10.32 8.84 8.76
C ASP A 193 -9.68 7.59 9.32
N MET A 194 -9.70 6.49 8.55
CA MET A 194 -9.12 5.22 8.95
C MET A 194 -8.41 4.55 7.79
N ASN A 195 -7.22 4.02 8.08
CA ASN A 195 -6.45 3.20 7.14
C ASN A 195 -6.38 1.77 7.68
N VAL A 196 -6.75 0.81 6.87
CA VAL A 196 -6.84 -0.59 7.26
C VAL A 196 -5.95 -1.44 6.37
N VAL A 197 -5.03 -2.17 6.98
CA VAL A 197 -4.12 -3.10 6.32
C VAL A 197 -4.52 -4.53 6.66
N GLN A 198 -4.80 -5.33 5.62
CA GLN A 198 -5.22 -6.73 5.77
C GLN A 198 -4.39 -7.66 4.91
N THR A 199 -4.24 -8.90 5.39
CA THR A 199 -3.74 -10.04 4.62
C THR A 199 -4.80 -10.55 3.65
N GLY A 200 -4.39 -11.35 2.67
CA GLY A 200 -5.28 -11.97 1.69
C GLY A 200 -6.33 -12.91 2.31
N ASP A 201 -6.01 -13.51 3.46
CA ASP A 201 -6.95 -14.33 4.24
C ASP A 201 -7.86 -13.51 5.18
N GLY A 202 -7.79 -12.15 5.12
CA GLY A 202 -8.70 -11.23 5.83
C GLY A 202 -8.28 -10.87 7.25
N ARG A 203 -7.08 -11.25 7.70
CA ARG A 203 -6.58 -10.85 9.02
C ARG A 203 -6.03 -9.42 8.99
N PHE A 204 -6.21 -8.69 10.08
CA PHE A 204 -5.70 -7.33 10.21
C PHE A 204 -4.22 -7.33 10.60
N ILE A 205 -3.43 -6.53 9.89
CA ILE A 205 -2.04 -6.20 10.28
C ILE A 205 -2.00 -4.88 11.02
N GLU A 206 -2.78 -3.89 10.54
CA GLU A 206 -2.89 -2.60 11.19
C GLU A 206 -4.26 -1.97 10.92
N VAL A 207 -4.81 -1.36 11.96
CA VAL A 207 -5.99 -0.50 11.90
C VAL A 207 -5.58 0.82 12.54
N GLN A 208 -5.52 1.88 11.74
CA GLN A 208 -5.15 3.21 12.17
C GLN A 208 -6.32 4.14 11.89
N GLY A 209 -7.00 4.62 12.91
CA GLY A 209 -8.17 5.49 12.79
C GLY A 209 -8.08 6.68 13.72
N THR A 210 -8.54 7.82 13.25
CA THR A 210 -8.60 9.09 13.98
C THR A 210 -9.98 9.71 13.81
N ALA A 211 -10.58 10.11 14.92
CA ALA A 211 -11.77 10.96 14.93
C ALA A 211 -11.30 12.42 14.89
N GLU A 212 -11.63 13.13 13.81
CA GLU A 212 -11.22 14.53 13.63
C GLU A 212 -12.13 15.52 14.36
N HIS A 213 -13.41 15.18 14.53
CA HIS A 213 -14.41 16.07 15.14
C HIS A 213 -15.14 15.42 16.31
N ALA A 214 -15.85 14.32 16.08
CA ALA A 214 -16.61 13.61 17.09
C ALA A 214 -16.10 12.16 17.22
N PRO A 215 -16.06 11.60 18.45
CA PRO A 215 -15.64 10.21 18.63
C PRO A 215 -16.62 9.26 17.94
N PHE A 216 -16.10 8.25 17.26
CA PHE A 216 -16.89 7.17 16.66
C PHE A 216 -17.19 6.07 17.68
N ASN A 217 -18.32 5.46 17.54
CA ASN A 217 -18.76 4.36 18.41
C ASN A 217 -18.34 2.99 17.83
N ARG A 218 -18.71 1.92 18.53
CA ARG A 218 -18.34 0.55 18.15
C ARG A 218 -19.01 0.09 16.86
N ASP A 219 -20.24 0.50 16.60
CA ASP A 219 -20.98 0.08 15.41
C ASP A 219 -20.41 0.77 14.17
N GLU A 220 -20.11 2.07 14.25
CA GLU A 220 -19.41 2.81 13.20
C GLU A 220 -18.03 2.21 12.90
N LEU A 221 -17.27 1.81 13.93
CA LEU A 221 -16.00 1.10 13.72
C LEU A 221 -16.21 -0.20 12.95
N ASN A 222 -17.20 -0.99 13.29
CA ASN A 222 -17.49 -2.25 12.61
C ASN A 222 -17.88 -2.01 11.15
N GLU A 223 -18.73 -1.01 10.86
CA GLU A 223 -19.09 -0.64 9.48
C GLU A 223 -17.87 -0.22 8.64
N LEU A 224 -16.96 0.57 9.22
CA LEU A 224 -15.71 0.97 8.55
C LEU A 224 -14.80 -0.25 8.28
N LEU A 225 -14.70 -1.18 9.22
CA LEU A 225 -13.92 -2.41 9.04
C LEU A 225 -14.54 -3.34 8.00
N ASP A 226 -15.86 -3.42 7.92
CA ASP A 226 -16.57 -4.21 6.89
C ASP A 226 -16.34 -3.61 5.49
N LEU A 227 -16.43 -2.28 5.35
CA LEU A 227 -16.08 -1.58 4.10
C LEU A 227 -14.60 -1.80 3.72
N ALA A 228 -13.69 -1.70 4.68
CA ALA A 228 -12.28 -1.93 4.43
C ALA A 228 -12.01 -3.37 3.97
N THR A 229 -12.69 -4.35 4.57
CA THR A 229 -12.59 -5.77 4.17
C THR A 229 -13.08 -5.97 2.73
N LEU A 230 -14.19 -5.35 2.36
CA LEU A 230 -14.69 -5.37 0.98
C LEU A 230 -13.68 -4.76 0.00
N GLY A 231 -13.10 -3.61 0.34
CA GLY A 231 -12.11 -2.91 -0.48
C GLY A 231 -10.82 -3.72 -0.63
N ASN A 232 -10.28 -4.24 0.47
CA ASN A 232 -9.05 -5.04 0.47
C ASN A 232 -9.20 -6.35 -0.32
N ALA A 233 -10.36 -7.01 -0.26
CA ALA A 233 -10.62 -8.19 -1.08
C ALA A 233 -10.52 -7.90 -2.59
N ARG A 234 -11.05 -6.76 -3.04
CA ARG A 234 -10.94 -6.32 -4.45
C ARG A 234 -9.50 -5.94 -4.83
N LEU A 235 -8.76 -5.32 -3.90
CA LEU A 235 -7.35 -5.01 -4.13
C LEU A 235 -6.49 -6.28 -4.22
N ALA A 236 -6.74 -7.27 -3.39
CA ALA A 236 -6.06 -8.57 -3.47
C ALA A 236 -6.33 -9.28 -4.81
N GLU A 237 -7.55 -9.20 -5.33
CA GLU A 237 -7.88 -9.70 -6.68
C GLU A 237 -7.10 -8.94 -7.77
N ALA A 238 -7.05 -7.60 -7.69
CA ALA A 238 -6.27 -6.79 -8.63
C ALA A 238 -4.76 -7.14 -8.60
N GLN A 239 -4.20 -7.34 -7.42
CA GLN A 239 -2.81 -7.78 -7.23
C GLN A 239 -2.56 -9.13 -7.86
N LYS A 240 -3.46 -10.10 -7.65
CA LYS A 240 -3.36 -11.44 -8.24
C LYS A 240 -3.37 -11.37 -9.78
N LEU A 241 -4.33 -10.65 -10.36
CA LEU A 241 -4.41 -10.45 -11.81
C LEU A 241 -3.14 -9.78 -12.36
N ALA A 242 -2.62 -8.78 -11.65
CA ALA A 242 -1.39 -8.12 -12.06
C ALA A 242 -0.18 -9.07 -12.02
N LEU A 243 -0.06 -9.93 -11.01
CA LEU A 243 1.04 -10.91 -10.92
C LEU A 243 0.97 -12.00 -11.98
N GLU A 244 -0.22 -12.29 -12.52
CA GLU A 244 -0.44 -13.24 -13.62
C GLU A 244 -0.24 -12.60 -15.00
N ALA A 245 -0.36 -11.27 -15.11
CA ALA A 245 -0.21 -10.55 -16.37
C ALA A 245 1.26 -10.40 -16.80
N PRO A 246 1.54 -10.25 -18.10
CA PRO A 246 2.87 -9.91 -18.58
C PRO A 246 3.39 -8.60 -17.98
N LEU A 247 4.73 -8.46 -17.90
CA LEU A 247 5.35 -7.18 -17.52
C LEU A 247 4.95 -6.07 -18.51
N MET A 248 4.80 -4.86 -18.02
CA MET A 248 4.35 -3.65 -18.73
C MET A 248 2.88 -3.68 -19.17
N GLU A 249 2.15 -4.76 -18.94
CA GLU A 249 0.70 -4.74 -19.12
C GLU A 249 0.03 -4.00 -17.97
N ARG A 250 -0.88 -3.08 -18.31
CA ARG A 250 -1.68 -2.34 -17.35
C ARG A 250 -2.92 -3.14 -17.01
N VAL A 251 -2.94 -3.74 -15.83
CA VAL A 251 -4.14 -4.41 -15.28
C VAL A 251 -5.01 -3.36 -14.60
N GLU A 252 -6.26 -3.25 -15.00
CA GLU A 252 -7.24 -2.31 -14.44
C GLU A 252 -8.46 -3.05 -13.91
N VAL A 253 -8.81 -2.79 -12.65
CA VAL A 253 -10.05 -3.25 -12.02
C VAL A 253 -10.94 -2.03 -11.79
N ARG A 254 -12.15 -2.08 -12.34
CA ARG A 254 -13.16 -1.02 -12.19
C ARG A 254 -14.09 -1.31 -11.01
N PRO A 255 -14.71 -0.25 -10.45
CA PRO A 255 -15.62 -0.35 -9.31
C PRO A 255 -16.80 -1.32 -9.55
#